data_52283144469e7d09cf8c6e9947850066
#
_entry.id   52283144469e7d09cf8c6e9947850066
#
_cell.length_a   1.000
_cell.length_b   1.000
_cell.length_c   1.000
_cell.angle_alpha   90.00
_cell.angle_beta   90.00
_cell.angle_gamma   90.00
#
_symmetry.space_group_name_H-M   'P 1'
#
loop_
_entity.id
_entity.type
_entity.pdbx_description
1 polymer ?
#
loop_
_entity_poly.entity_id
_entity_poly.type
_entity_poly.pdbx_seq_one_letter_code
_entity_poly.pdbx_strand_id
1 'polypeptide(L)'
;AASDVYKRQESSTLRFVPSFYYTTARKNWIGQGELTLDYAPRNRGYLSLSGGLLSADYNSESGESRLINSMSSSLFGHNHLKLYENTFFTVDHAIEPANGLLFSSSLSWQRRKMLDNHIRKSWFKRDAEPNIPENTAFRPMPENDILKASFELEYTPAHYYHMSQGKKVYEASRYPTFALKYDRAFPMSGSRYLTSYHLMQFSAKQKIEFGMFNRLYWSVNAGSFFDAKNLQFPDFKHFASTRILVTERSFDTGFSLLDNYALSTNTRWTQANVSWYTPYLLLKHLPFLSRKAFDEALHLRSIVIYGRRPYTEIGYSIGFSDRARIGVFAGFDCLKFHSVGVSLSLPLSLFDDQ
;
A
#
# COMPACT_ATOMS: atom_id res chain seq x y z
N ALA A 1 -39.18 3.04 32.72
CA ALA A 1 -38.11 2.05 32.95
C ALA A 1 -37.42 1.51 31.69
N ALA A 2 -37.97 1.78 30.48
CA ALA A 2 -37.36 1.34 29.22
C ALA A 2 -36.31 2.32 28.63
N SER A 3 -36.14 3.50 29.22
CA SER A 3 -35.26 4.55 28.71
C SER A 3 -33.81 4.46 29.21
N ASP A 4 -33.53 3.71 30.26
CA ASP A 4 -32.20 3.68 30.87
C ASP A 4 -31.27 2.55 30.39
N VAL A 5 -31.76 1.67 29.55
CA VAL A 5 -30.95 0.53 29.05
C VAL A 5 -30.02 0.95 27.89
N TYR A 6 -30.22 2.11 27.28
CA TYR A 6 -29.44 2.56 26.11
C TYR A 6 -28.36 3.63 26.38
N LYS A 7 -28.19 4.05 27.63
CA LYS A 7 -26.98 4.78 28.05
C LYS A 7 -25.83 3.84 28.38
N ARG A 8 -25.50 2.90 27.52
CA ARG A 8 -24.15 2.31 27.54
C ARG A 8 -23.20 3.40 27.07
N GLN A 9 -22.45 3.94 28.03
CA GLN A 9 -21.37 4.89 27.84
C GLN A 9 -20.57 4.54 26.59
N GLU A 10 -20.33 5.52 25.74
CA GLU A 10 -19.26 5.48 24.76
C GLU A 10 -17.96 5.30 25.56
N SER A 11 -17.53 4.08 25.77
CA SER A 11 -16.30 3.82 26.48
C SER A 11 -15.14 4.15 25.55
N SER A 12 -14.49 5.27 25.77
CA SER A 12 -13.18 5.51 25.17
C SER A 12 -12.24 4.37 25.57
N THR A 13 -11.61 3.76 24.58
CA THR A 13 -10.64 2.69 24.83
C THR A 13 -9.24 3.18 24.54
N LEU A 14 -8.34 2.96 25.52
CA LEU A 14 -6.93 3.24 25.35
C LEU A 14 -6.21 1.89 25.13
N ARG A 15 -5.47 1.81 24.01
CA ARG A 15 -4.71 0.63 23.65
C ARG A 15 -3.25 1.00 23.42
N PHE A 16 -2.34 0.24 24.02
CA PHE A 16 -0.90 0.36 23.79
C PHE A 16 -0.37 -0.93 23.17
N VAL A 17 0.32 -0.79 22.03
CA VAL A 17 0.89 -1.91 21.27
C VAL A 17 2.38 -1.67 21.05
N PRO A 18 3.26 -2.26 21.87
CA PRO A 18 4.69 -2.25 21.61
C PRO A 18 5.06 -3.37 20.63
N SER A 19 6.02 -3.10 19.75
CA SER A 19 6.58 -4.07 18.81
C SER A 19 8.10 -3.98 18.81
N PHE A 20 8.79 -5.11 19.02
CA PHE A 20 10.25 -5.17 19.04
C PHE A 20 10.74 -6.24 18.08
N TYR A 21 11.81 -5.93 17.35
CA TYR A 21 12.42 -6.81 16.39
C TYR A 21 13.94 -6.83 16.58
N TYR A 22 14.54 -7.99 16.45
CA TYR A 22 15.97 -8.13 16.41
C TYR A 22 16.46 -8.32 14.98
N THR A 23 17.33 -7.41 14.51
CA THR A 23 17.93 -7.49 13.19
C THR A 23 19.21 -8.29 13.23
N THR A 24 19.17 -9.55 12.79
CA THR A 24 20.31 -10.49 12.90
C THR A 24 21.54 -10.03 12.13
N ALA A 25 21.37 -9.48 10.93
CA ALA A 25 22.48 -9.00 10.10
C ALA A 25 23.18 -7.76 10.68
N ARG A 26 22.44 -6.88 11.35
CA ARG A 26 22.94 -5.66 11.97
C ARG A 26 23.27 -5.82 13.45
N LYS A 27 22.85 -6.93 14.07
CA LYS A 27 22.99 -7.21 15.51
C LYS A 27 22.44 -6.08 16.38
N ASN A 28 21.31 -5.49 15.98
CA ASN A 28 20.69 -4.36 16.67
C ASN A 28 19.21 -4.61 16.93
N TRP A 29 18.70 -4.05 18.04
CA TRP A 29 17.27 -4.03 18.34
C TRP A 29 16.63 -2.81 17.69
N ILE A 30 15.50 -3.01 17.07
CA ILE A 30 14.62 -1.97 16.55
C ILE A 30 13.23 -2.20 17.11
N GLY A 31 12.44 -1.14 17.23
CA GLY A 31 11.09 -1.27 17.76
C GLY A 31 10.30 0.01 17.65
N GLN A 32 9.01 -0.14 17.87
CA GLN A 32 8.05 0.95 17.92
C GLN A 32 7.05 0.73 19.04
N GLY A 33 6.43 1.81 19.49
CA GLY A 33 5.26 1.80 20.35
C GLY A 33 4.14 2.59 19.69
N GLU A 34 2.92 2.11 19.83
CA GLU A 34 1.71 2.80 19.37
C GLU A 34 0.72 2.89 20.55
N LEU A 35 0.26 4.11 20.83
CA LEU A 35 -0.76 4.41 21.83
C LEU A 35 -1.99 4.97 21.12
N THR A 36 -3.09 4.24 21.09
CA THR A 36 -4.33 4.64 20.43
C THR A 36 -5.44 4.89 21.43
N LEU A 37 -6.07 6.04 21.36
CA LEU A 37 -7.26 6.45 22.09
C LEU A 37 -8.45 6.51 21.14
N ASP A 38 -9.39 5.57 21.26
CA ASP A 38 -10.70 5.63 20.61
C ASP A 38 -11.62 6.50 21.46
N TYR A 39 -11.85 7.76 21.07
CA TYR A 39 -12.64 8.71 21.88
C TYR A 39 -14.09 8.87 21.39
N ALA A 40 -14.37 8.58 20.13
CA ALA A 40 -15.70 8.68 19.54
C ALA A 40 -16.00 7.47 18.61
N PRO A 41 -16.26 6.26 19.16
CA PRO A 41 -16.41 5.03 18.37
C PRO A 41 -17.54 5.08 17.33
N ARG A 42 -18.63 5.82 17.60
CA ARG A 42 -19.73 6.02 16.67
C ARG A 42 -19.36 6.87 15.46
N ASN A 43 -18.43 7.78 15.64
CA ASN A 43 -17.94 8.69 14.60
C ASN A 43 -16.55 8.27 14.09
N ARG A 44 -16.12 7.04 14.39
CA ARG A 44 -14.77 6.53 14.05
C ARG A 44 -13.65 7.47 14.51
N GLY A 45 -13.89 8.19 15.64
CA GLY A 45 -12.94 9.15 16.20
C GLY A 45 -11.85 8.46 16.98
N TYR A 46 -10.60 8.59 16.53
CA TYR A 46 -9.43 8.13 17.28
C TYR A 46 -8.27 9.11 17.20
N LEU A 47 -7.40 9.03 18.19
CA LEU A 47 -6.10 9.69 18.24
C LEU A 47 -5.04 8.62 18.49
N SER A 48 -4.02 8.54 17.63
CA SER A 48 -2.90 7.61 17.79
C SER A 48 -1.58 8.37 17.89
N LEU A 49 -0.73 7.94 18.80
CA LEU A 49 0.64 8.39 18.98
C LEU A 49 1.55 7.20 18.71
N SER A 50 2.40 7.29 17.73
CA SER A 50 3.36 6.24 17.41
C SER A 50 4.77 6.79 17.32
N GLY A 51 5.74 5.96 17.68
CA GLY A 51 7.14 6.37 17.60
C GLY A 51 8.08 5.19 17.77
N GLY A 52 9.27 5.33 17.22
CA GLY A 52 10.27 4.28 17.30
C GLY A 52 11.39 4.39 16.27
N LEU A 53 12.14 3.31 16.19
CA LEU A 53 13.21 3.10 15.22
C LEU A 53 12.91 1.85 14.41
N LEU A 54 12.71 2.00 13.11
CA LEU A 54 12.44 0.88 12.19
C LEU A 54 13.28 0.96 10.92
N SER A 55 13.45 -0.18 10.27
CA SER A 55 13.88 -0.20 8.87
C SER A 55 12.64 -0.03 7.98
N ALA A 56 12.53 1.08 7.26
CA ALA A 56 11.40 1.37 6.37
C ALA A 56 11.77 1.07 4.92
N ASP A 57 10.82 0.60 4.12
CA ASP A 57 10.98 0.48 2.68
C ASP A 57 10.86 1.86 2.02
N TYR A 58 11.67 2.11 1.00
CA TYR A 58 11.50 3.31 0.15
C TYR A 58 10.11 3.34 -0.50
N ASN A 59 9.57 2.18 -0.90
CA ASN A 59 8.21 2.05 -1.41
C ASN A 59 7.28 1.44 -0.36
N SER A 60 6.62 2.27 0.42
CA SER A 60 5.63 1.81 1.42
C SER A 60 4.40 1.12 0.80
N GLU A 61 4.19 1.26 -0.52
CA GLU A 61 3.10 0.62 -1.26
C GLU A 61 3.51 -0.69 -1.95
N SER A 62 4.78 -1.14 -1.81
CA SER A 62 5.31 -2.31 -2.53
C SER A 62 4.50 -3.59 -2.29
N GLY A 63 4.03 -3.80 -1.06
CA GLY A 63 3.26 -4.99 -0.67
C GLY A 63 4.06 -6.28 -0.69
N GLU A 64 5.36 -6.17 -0.73
CA GLU A 64 6.26 -7.29 -0.62
C GLU A 64 6.48 -7.62 0.86
N SER A 65 6.36 -8.91 1.19
CA SER A 65 6.62 -9.38 2.54
C SER A 65 8.11 -9.30 2.89
N ARG A 66 8.40 -8.74 4.06
CA ARG A 66 9.78 -8.73 4.59
C ARG A 66 10.34 -10.14 4.75
N LEU A 67 9.49 -11.11 5.08
CA LEU A 67 9.88 -12.50 5.23
C LEU A 67 10.28 -13.09 3.87
N ILE A 68 9.46 -12.89 2.83
CA ILE A 68 9.76 -13.36 1.46
C ILE A 68 11.04 -12.70 0.96
N ASN A 69 11.20 -11.39 1.17
CA ASN A 69 12.43 -10.70 0.79
C ASN A 69 13.66 -11.22 1.54
N SER A 70 13.55 -11.50 2.84
CA SER A 70 14.65 -12.06 3.63
C SER A 70 15.05 -13.46 3.16
N MET A 71 14.07 -14.30 2.81
CA MET A 71 14.32 -15.61 2.22
C MET A 71 14.98 -15.49 0.85
N SER A 72 14.47 -14.63 -0.03
CA SER A 72 15.03 -14.37 -1.35
C SER A 72 16.48 -13.87 -1.27
N SER A 73 16.75 -12.90 -0.40
CA SER A 73 18.09 -12.36 -0.19
C SER A 73 19.06 -13.38 0.39
N SER A 74 18.61 -14.16 1.37
CA SER A 74 19.46 -15.15 2.05
C SER A 74 19.77 -16.35 1.15
N LEU A 75 18.81 -16.84 0.38
CA LEU A 75 18.98 -18.02 -0.47
C LEU A 75 19.59 -17.66 -1.82
N PHE A 76 19.04 -16.66 -2.51
CA PHE A 76 19.35 -16.38 -3.91
C PHE A 76 20.16 -15.10 -4.13
N GLY A 77 20.32 -14.25 -3.11
CA GLY A 77 21.00 -12.96 -3.20
C GLY A 77 20.13 -11.83 -3.77
N HIS A 78 18.85 -12.11 -4.10
CA HIS A 78 17.93 -11.09 -4.63
C HIS A 78 17.30 -10.28 -3.50
N ASN A 79 17.52 -8.98 -3.52
CA ASN A 79 16.96 -8.05 -2.55
C ASN A 79 15.91 -7.15 -3.21
N HIS A 80 14.64 -7.51 -3.07
CA HIS A 80 13.53 -6.78 -3.70
C HIS A 80 13.11 -5.54 -2.90
N LEU A 81 13.24 -5.58 -1.56
CA LEU A 81 12.96 -4.44 -0.69
C LEU A 81 14.23 -3.66 -0.41
N LYS A 82 14.26 -2.39 -0.76
CA LYS A 82 15.36 -1.49 -0.44
C LYS A 82 14.97 -0.67 0.77
N LEU A 83 15.75 -0.78 1.84
CA LEU A 83 15.39 -0.27 3.15
C LEU A 83 16.27 0.91 3.56
N TYR A 84 15.68 1.84 4.31
CA TYR A 84 16.39 2.89 5.03
C TYR A 84 16.02 2.84 6.52
N GLU A 85 16.88 3.36 7.37
CA GLU A 85 16.60 3.52 8.80
C GLU A 85 15.74 4.75 9.01
N ASN A 86 14.65 4.57 9.75
CA ASN A 86 13.70 5.64 10.06
C ASN A 86 13.46 5.68 11.57
N THR A 87 13.91 6.76 12.21
CA THR A 87 13.48 7.14 13.56
C THR A 87 12.34 8.11 13.39
N PHE A 88 11.21 7.81 14.00
CA PHE A 88 9.99 8.61 13.76
C PHE A 88 9.17 8.83 15.03
N PHE A 89 8.40 9.89 14.99
CA PHE A 89 7.31 10.16 15.90
C PHE A 89 6.13 10.69 15.09
N THR A 90 4.96 10.08 15.23
CA THR A 90 3.77 10.41 14.45
C THR A 90 2.56 10.56 15.36
N VAL A 91 1.76 11.55 15.08
CA VAL A 91 0.45 11.81 15.68
C VAL A 91 -0.58 11.67 14.56
N ASP A 92 -1.47 10.69 14.68
CA ASP A 92 -2.54 10.44 13.73
C ASP A 92 -3.89 10.70 14.39
N HIS A 93 -4.78 11.36 13.67
CA HIS A 93 -6.14 11.62 14.10
C HIS A 93 -7.09 11.31 12.96
N ALA A 94 -8.21 10.67 13.25
CA ALA A 94 -9.31 10.54 12.30
C ALA A 94 -10.65 10.75 13.00
N ILE A 95 -11.63 11.25 12.23
CA ILE A 95 -13.02 11.42 12.67
C ILE A 95 -13.94 11.40 11.45
N GLU A 96 -15.13 10.85 11.63
CA GLU A 96 -16.22 10.85 10.66
C GLU A 96 -17.28 11.89 11.09
N PRO A 97 -17.19 13.16 10.64
CA PRO A 97 -18.12 14.21 11.04
C PRO A 97 -19.52 14.00 10.47
N ALA A 98 -19.63 13.35 9.33
CA ALA A 98 -20.90 12.99 8.71
C ALA A 98 -20.80 11.57 8.13
N ASN A 99 -21.92 10.89 8.00
CA ASN A 99 -21.94 9.51 7.50
C ASN A 99 -21.28 9.39 6.12
N GLY A 100 -20.29 8.51 6.04
CA GLY A 100 -19.48 8.28 4.83
C GLY A 100 -18.44 9.36 4.53
N LEU A 101 -18.30 10.39 5.37
CA LEU A 101 -17.28 11.43 5.23
C LEU A 101 -16.24 11.25 6.34
N LEU A 102 -15.09 10.69 6.03
CA LEU A 102 -13.97 10.48 6.95
C LEU A 102 -12.92 11.57 6.71
N PHE A 103 -12.57 12.28 7.77
CA PHE A 103 -11.42 13.20 7.79
C PHE A 103 -10.29 12.54 8.57
N SER A 104 -9.10 12.49 7.99
CA SER A 104 -7.88 12.00 8.63
C SER A 104 -6.79 13.05 8.56
N SER A 105 -6.00 13.16 9.61
CA SER A 105 -4.84 14.04 9.65
C SER A 105 -3.68 13.34 10.35
N SER A 106 -2.47 13.61 9.88
CA SER A 106 -1.24 13.05 10.42
C SER A 106 -0.15 14.10 10.48
N LEU A 107 0.58 14.14 11.58
CA LEU A 107 1.80 14.93 11.74
C LEU A 107 2.94 14.02 12.12
N SER A 108 3.96 13.93 11.27
CA SER A 108 5.07 13.00 11.43
C SER A 108 6.42 13.71 11.37
N TRP A 109 7.21 13.56 12.41
CA TRP A 109 8.64 13.87 12.38
C TRP A 109 9.42 12.59 12.07
N GLN A 110 10.38 12.66 11.17
CA GLN A 110 11.18 11.53 10.76
C GLN A 110 12.65 11.93 10.61
N ARG A 111 13.55 11.12 11.17
CA ARG A 111 14.99 11.12 10.89
C ARG A 111 15.33 9.90 10.06
N ARG A 112 15.89 10.12 8.89
CA ARG A 112 16.12 9.09 7.89
C ARG A 112 17.61 8.95 7.61
N LYS A 113 18.06 7.69 7.52
CA LYS A 113 19.44 7.35 7.21
C LYS A 113 19.49 6.17 6.25
N MET A 114 20.38 6.22 5.27
CA MET A 114 20.62 5.07 4.39
C MET A 114 21.13 3.87 5.17
N LEU A 115 20.73 2.70 4.74
CA LEU A 115 21.22 1.42 5.24
C LEU A 115 22.07 0.74 4.16
N ASP A 116 23.25 0.26 4.57
CA ASP A 116 24.06 -0.60 3.74
C ASP A 116 23.57 -2.05 3.81
N ASN A 117 23.80 -2.81 2.75
CA ASN A 117 23.51 -4.23 2.77
C ASN A 117 24.63 -4.96 3.56
N HIS A 118 24.24 -5.64 4.63
CA HIS A 118 25.16 -6.40 5.48
C HIS A 118 25.35 -7.85 4.99
N ILE A 119 24.46 -8.34 4.13
CA ILE A 119 24.57 -9.66 3.50
C ILE A 119 25.42 -9.50 2.24
N ARG A 120 26.60 -10.10 2.22
CA ARG A 120 27.50 -10.04 1.06
C ARG A 120 27.32 -11.21 0.09
N LYS A 121 27.01 -12.41 0.60
CA LYS A 121 26.80 -13.62 -0.21
C LYS A 121 25.60 -14.39 0.28
N SER A 122 24.82 -14.90 -0.66
CA SER A 122 23.71 -15.80 -0.40
C SER A 122 24.19 -17.21 -0.09
N TRP A 123 23.26 -18.07 0.38
CA TRP A 123 23.51 -19.49 0.60
C TRP A 123 24.03 -20.18 -0.66
N PHE A 124 23.51 -19.84 -1.84
CA PHE A 124 23.97 -20.36 -3.14
C PHE A 124 25.20 -19.64 -3.68
N LYS A 125 25.98 -18.94 -2.82
CA LYS A 125 27.24 -18.23 -3.13
C LYS A 125 27.11 -17.15 -4.21
N ARG A 126 25.93 -16.63 -4.47
CA ARG A 126 25.72 -15.46 -5.33
C ARG A 126 25.97 -14.19 -4.54
N ASP A 127 26.52 -13.19 -5.21
CA ASP A 127 26.65 -11.86 -4.60
C ASP A 127 25.27 -11.27 -4.33
N ALA A 128 25.11 -10.69 -3.15
CA ALA A 128 23.84 -10.09 -2.77
C ALA A 128 23.66 -8.73 -3.47
N GLU A 129 22.47 -8.50 -3.99
CA GLU A 129 22.10 -7.23 -4.59
C GLU A 129 22.23 -6.08 -3.58
N PRO A 130 22.75 -4.90 -4.03
CA PRO A 130 22.90 -3.75 -3.14
C PRO A 130 21.55 -3.22 -2.67
N ASN A 131 21.55 -2.57 -1.52
CA ASN A 131 20.36 -1.90 -0.97
C ASN A 131 20.15 -0.51 -1.62
N ILE A 132 20.15 -0.46 -2.94
CA ILE A 132 20.00 0.73 -3.77
C ILE A 132 18.82 0.57 -4.69
N PRO A 133 17.80 1.46 -4.63
CA PRO A 133 16.67 1.43 -5.54
C PRO A 133 17.08 1.58 -7.01
N GLU A 134 16.54 0.73 -7.87
CA GLU A 134 16.77 0.77 -9.32
C GLU A 134 15.90 1.84 -9.97
N ASN A 135 16.34 3.10 -9.87
CA ASN A 135 15.65 4.22 -10.50
C ASN A 135 16.68 5.30 -10.88
N THR A 136 16.55 5.85 -12.08
CA THR A 136 17.45 6.91 -12.59
C THR A 136 17.40 8.20 -11.77
N ALA A 137 16.31 8.45 -11.05
CA ALA A 137 16.15 9.60 -10.16
C ALA A 137 16.64 9.33 -8.73
N PHE A 138 17.01 8.09 -8.40
CA PHE A 138 17.58 7.79 -7.10
C PHE A 138 18.92 8.53 -6.91
N ARG A 139 19.08 9.11 -5.75
CA ARG A 139 20.35 9.69 -5.29
C ARG A 139 20.61 9.22 -3.87
N PRO A 140 21.87 8.95 -3.50
CA PRO A 140 22.23 8.63 -2.12
C PRO A 140 21.67 9.68 -1.17
N MET A 141 20.90 9.23 -0.20
CA MET A 141 20.23 10.09 0.76
C MET A 141 21.15 10.32 1.95
N PRO A 142 21.58 11.56 2.21
CA PRO A 142 22.26 11.89 3.47
C PRO A 142 21.27 11.78 4.63
N GLU A 143 21.80 11.64 5.84
CA GLU A 143 20.96 11.72 7.05
C GLU A 143 20.21 13.06 7.06
N ASN A 144 18.87 12.98 7.17
CA ASN A 144 18.02 14.16 7.14
C ASN A 144 16.81 14.03 8.06
N ASP A 145 16.43 15.15 8.62
CA ASP A 145 15.20 15.30 9.39
C ASP A 145 14.12 15.97 8.53
N ILE A 146 12.91 15.48 8.64
CA ILE A 146 11.74 16.03 7.93
C ILE A 146 10.51 16.02 8.83
N LEU A 147 9.73 17.10 8.74
CA LEU A 147 8.39 17.18 9.33
C LEU A 147 7.36 17.15 8.21
N LYS A 148 6.41 16.22 8.31
CA LYS A 148 5.32 16.04 7.34
C LYS A 148 3.98 16.25 8.00
N ALA A 149 3.10 17.03 7.38
CA ALA A 149 1.69 17.06 7.69
C ALA A 149 0.91 16.49 6.51
N SER A 150 -0.06 15.61 6.81
CA SER A 150 -0.92 14.95 5.84
C SER A 150 -2.38 15.16 6.25
N PHE A 151 -3.23 15.48 5.28
CA PHE A 151 -4.67 15.63 5.45
C PHE A 151 -5.36 14.83 4.36
N GLU A 152 -6.35 14.02 4.74
CA GLU A 152 -7.12 13.21 3.81
C GLU A 152 -8.60 13.34 4.11
N LEU A 153 -9.39 13.54 3.08
CA LEU A 153 -10.84 13.55 3.12
C LEU A 153 -11.35 12.43 2.22
N GLU A 154 -11.91 11.40 2.83
CA GLU A 154 -12.55 10.29 2.12
C GLU A 154 -14.06 10.42 2.19
N TYR A 155 -14.75 10.30 1.06
CA TYR A 155 -16.19 10.39 0.98
C TYR A 155 -16.79 9.24 0.19
N THR A 156 -17.73 8.53 0.82
CA THR A 156 -18.56 7.50 0.20
C THR A 156 -20.02 7.91 0.30
N PRO A 157 -20.66 8.30 -0.82
CA PRO A 157 -22.07 8.72 -0.80
C PRO A 157 -22.99 7.61 -0.29
N ALA A 158 -24.01 7.97 0.48
CA ALA A 158 -25.04 7.07 0.99
C ALA A 158 -24.47 5.73 1.53
N HIS A 159 -23.40 5.79 2.31
CA HIS A 159 -22.73 4.61 2.85
C HIS A 159 -23.58 3.99 3.96
N TYR A 160 -24.16 2.84 3.70
CA TYR A 160 -24.94 2.10 4.68
C TYR A 160 -24.05 1.46 5.73
N TYR A 161 -24.53 1.46 6.98
CA TYR A 161 -23.84 0.82 8.09
C TYR A 161 -24.85 0.23 9.08
N HIS A 162 -24.39 -0.73 9.86
CA HIS A 162 -25.08 -1.18 11.06
C HIS A 162 -24.20 -0.98 12.29
N MET A 163 -24.85 -0.97 13.46
CA MET A 163 -24.09 -0.84 14.73
C MET A 163 -23.81 -2.22 15.28
N SER A 164 -22.53 -2.53 15.50
CA SER A 164 -22.08 -3.74 16.18
C SER A 164 -21.17 -3.38 17.34
N GLN A 165 -21.51 -3.82 18.54
CA GLN A 165 -20.74 -3.56 19.77
C GLN A 165 -20.41 -2.07 20.00
N GLY A 166 -21.32 -1.17 19.63
CA GLY A 166 -21.13 0.28 19.78
C GLY A 166 -20.27 0.96 18.71
N LYS A 167 -19.80 0.21 17.71
CA LYS A 167 -19.03 0.72 16.56
C LYS A 167 -19.86 0.64 15.28
N LYS A 168 -19.64 1.57 14.33
CA LYS A 168 -20.18 1.48 12.98
C LYS A 168 -19.44 0.40 12.19
N VAL A 169 -20.19 -0.52 11.61
CA VAL A 169 -19.69 -1.50 10.64
C VAL A 169 -20.34 -1.18 9.30
N TYR A 170 -19.52 -0.80 8.34
CA TYR A 170 -19.98 -0.41 7.02
C TYR A 170 -20.23 -1.61 6.13
N GLU A 171 -21.28 -1.53 5.33
CA GLU A 171 -21.59 -2.50 4.29
C GLU A 171 -20.95 -2.09 2.96
N ALA A 172 -20.98 -2.99 1.98
CA ALA A 172 -20.52 -2.67 0.63
C ALA A 172 -21.32 -1.51 0.03
N SER A 173 -20.65 -0.46 -0.39
CA SER A 173 -21.30 0.70 -0.99
C SER A 173 -21.68 0.44 -2.45
N ARG A 174 -22.85 0.96 -2.86
CA ARG A 174 -23.26 1.03 -4.27
C ARG A 174 -22.61 2.20 -5.03
N TYR A 175 -21.98 3.11 -4.32
CA TYR A 175 -21.37 4.31 -4.88
C TYR A 175 -19.85 4.23 -4.78
N PRO A 176 -19.11 4.94 -5.65
CA PRO A 176 -17.68 5.04 -5.52
C PRO A 176 -17.27 5.77 -4.25
N THR A 177 -16.12 5.38 -3.72
CA THR A 177 -15.42 6.12 -2.66
C THR A 177 -14.43 7.06 -3.31
N PHE A 178 -14.51 8.34 -2.99
CA PHE A 178 -13.58 9.37 -3.42
C PHE A 178 -12.67 9.74 -2.25
N ALA A 179 -11.38 9.99 -2.52
CA ALA A 179 -10.50 10.57 -1.51
C ALA A 179 -9.65 11.69 -2.13
N LEU A 180 -9.47 12.73 -1.35
CA LEU A 180 -8.56 13.84 -1.62
C LEU A 180 -7.54 13.90 -0.49
N LYS A 181 -6.26 13.73 -0.85
CA LYS A 181 -5.15 13.76 0.09
C LYS A 181 -4.21 14.91 -0.23
N TYR A 182 -3.79 15.63 0.80
CA TYR A 182 -2.82 16.69 0.72
C TYR A 182 -1.69 16.44 1.72
N ASP A 183 -0.47 16.32 1.22
CA ASP A 183 0.73 16.16 2.02
C ASP A 183 1.61 17.41 1.91
N ARG A 184 2.11 17.89 3.03
CA ARG A 184 3.05 19.00 3.13
C ARG A 184 4.30 18.57 3.89
N ALA A 185 5.46 18.73 3.26
CA ALA A 185 6.73 18.60 3.95
C ALA A 185 7.30 19.99 4.30
N PHE A 186 7.76 20.09 5.55
CA PHE A 186 8.36 21.33 6.07
C PHE A 186 9.87 21.13 6.22
N PRO A 187 10.67 22.11 5.76
CA PRO A 187 12.10 22.08 5.98
C PRO A 187 12.42 22.25 7.47
N MET A 188 13.23 21.36 8.01
CA MET A 188 13.65 21.46 9.41
C MET A 188 14.99 22.20 9.53
N SER A 189 15.03 23.21 10.40
CA SER A 189 16.26 23.93 10.73
C SER A 189 17.25 22.98 11.39
N GLY A 190 18.50 22.97 10.92
CA GLY A 190 19.55 22.03 11.38
C GLY A 190 19.70 20.77 10.53
N SER A 191 18.76 20.46 9.64
CA SER A 191 18.96 19.43 8.62
C SER A 191 19.89 19.95 7.52
N ARG A 192 20.81 19.09 7.07
CA ARG A 192 21.75 19.41 5.97
C ARG A 192 21.03 19.64 4.65
N TYR A 193 19.83 19.06 4.49
CA TYR A 193 18.98 19.16 3.31
C TYR A 193 17.58 19.60 3.70
N LEU A 194 17.19 20.75 3.21
CA LEU A 194 15.88 21.36 3.47
C LEU A 194 14.87 20.82 2.45
N THR A 195 14.29 19.66 2.73
CA THR A 195 13.22 19.09 1.90
C THR A 195 11.91 19.84 2.12
N SER A 196 11.32 20.31 1.05
CA SER A 196 10.02 21.00 1.06
C SER A 196 9.22 20.62 -0.18
N TYR A 197 7.95 20.25 0.00
CA TYR A 197 7.04 20.01 -1.11
C TYR A 197 5.58 20.05 -0.68
N HIS A 198 4.71 20.24 -1.65
CA HIS A 198 3.28 19.99 -1.55
C HIS A 198 2.94 18.84 -2.49
N LEU A 199 2.16 17.90 -2.03
CA LEU A 199 1.65 16.81 -2.82
C LEU A 199 0.13 16.75 -2.69
N MET A 200 -0.57 16.83 -3.82
CA MET A 200 -2.02 16.67 -3.87
C MET A 200 -2.34 15.39 -4.64
N GLN A 201 -3.19 14.55 -4.05
CA GLN A 201 -3.60 13.29 -4.61
C GLN A 201 -5.11 13.17 -4.59
N PHE A 202 -5.68 12.69 -5.67
CA PHE A 202 -7.08 12.31 -5.78
C PHE A 202 -7.19 10.83 -6.07
N SER A 203 -8.11 10.15 -5.43
CA SER A 203 -8.43 8.76 -5.73
C SER A 203 -9.94 8.55 -5.81
N ALA A 204 -10.35 7.64 -6.69
CA ALA A 204 -11.71 7.14 -6.78
C ALA A 204 -11.64 5.62 -6.96
N LYS A 205 -12.42 4.88 -6.18
CA LYS A 205 -12.47 3.41 -6.22
C LYS A 205 -13.87 2.91 -5.99
N GLN A 206 -14.21 1.79 -6.64
CA GLN A 206 -15.51 1.14 -6.42
C GLN A 206 -15.40 -0.35 -6.71
N LYS A 207 -16.13 -1.14 -5.93
CA LYS A 207 -16.44 -2.53 -6.20
C LYS A 207 -17.90 -2.63 -6.57
N ILE A 208 -18.20 -3.16 -7.76
CA ILE A 208 -19.55 -3.32 -8.29
C ILE A 208 -19.79 -4.82 -8.41
N GLU A 209 -20.87 -5.31 -7.79
CA GLU A 209 -21.36 -6.66 -7.93
C GLU A 209 -22.59 -6.64 -8.84
N PHE A 210 -22.56 -7.41 -9.92
CA PHE A 210 -23.66 -7.47 -10.87
C PHE A 210 -23.95 -8.90 -11.31
N GLY A 211 -25.25 -9.23 -11.35
CA GLY A 211 -25.67 -10.62 -11.48
C GLY A 211 -25.23 -11.45 -10.26
N MET A 212 -25.17 -12.76 -10.44
CA MET A 212 -24.96 -13.70 -9.33
C MET A 212 -23.47 -13.94 -9.03
N PHE A 213 -22.58 -13.74 -10.02
CA PHE A 213 -21.17 -14.16 -9.90
C PHE A 213 -20.17 -13.15 -10.45
N ASN A 214 -20.65 -12.00 -10.97
CA ASN A 214 -19.74 -11.01 -11.58
C ASN A 214 -19.40 -9.92 -10.58
N ARG A 215 -18.12 -9.58 -10.51
CA ARG A 215 -17.60 -8.48 -9.70
C ARG A 215 -16.65 -7.65 -10.56
N LEU A 216 -16.85 -6.35 -10.55
CA LEU A 216 -15.96 -5.39 -11.20
C LEU A 216 -15.35 -4.52 -10.10
N TYR A 217 -14.04 -4.51 -10.05
CA TYR A 217 -13.29 -3.55 -9.25
C TYR A 217 -12.61 -2.55 -10.18
N TRP A 218 -12.75 -1.28 -9.89
CA TRP A 218 -11.97 -0.25 -10.57
C TRP A 218 -11.44 0.79 -9.58
N SER A 219 -10.27 1.35 -9.89
CA SER A 219 -9.68 2.47 -9.16
C SER A 219 -8.93 3.39 -10.10
N VAL A 220 -9.01 4.69 -9.81
CA VAL A 220 -8.24 5.74 -10.49
C VAL A 220 -7.57 6.56 -9.42
N ASN A 221 -6.27 6.79 -9.57
CA ASN A 221 -5.47 7.62 -8.69
C ASN A 221 -4.70 8.62 -9.54
N ALA A 222 -4.71 9.89 -9.15
CA ALA A 222 -3.95 10.93 -9.83
C ALA A 222 -3.33 11.85 -8.79
N GLY A 223 -2.19 12.43 -9.12
CA GLY A 223 -1.55 13.37 -8.20
C GLY A 223 -0.49 14.23 -8.86
N SER A 224 -0.09 15.26 -8.13
CA SER A 224 0.91 16.22 -8.57
C SER A 224 1.71 16.75 -7.39
N PHE A 225 3.01 16.87 -7.59
CA PHE A 225 3.88 17.63 -6.72
C PHE A 225 3.91 19.10 -7.14
N PHE A 226 3.98 19.98 -6.15
CA PHE A 226 4.10 21.43 -6.31
C PHE A 226 5.20 21.95 -5.40
N ASP A 227 5.93 22.98 -5.85
CA ASP A 227 7.04 23.61 -5.11
C ASP A 227 8.00 22.60 -4.46
N ALA A 228 8.35 21.58 -5.24
CA ALA A 228 9.16 20.46 -4.77
C ALA A 228 10.64 20.83 -4.79
N LYS A 229 11.24 20.96 -3.59
CA LYS A 229 12.66 21.29 -3.41
C LYS A 229 13.36 20.17 -2.63
N ASN A 230 14.51 19.73 -3.11
CA ASN A 230 15.38 18.75 -2.45
C ASN A 230 14.65 17.46 -2.02
N LEU A 231 13.70 16.96 -2.81
CA LEU A 231 13.00 15.71 -2.51
C LEU A 231 14.01 14.57 -2.40
N GLN A 232 13.88 13.82 -1.31
CA GLN A 232 14.60 12.57 -1.14
C GLN A 232 13.76 11.42 -1.69
N PHE A 233 14.41 10.31 -2.07
CA PHE A 233 13.72 9.21 -2.73
C PHE A 233 12.53 8.62 -1.94
N PRO A 234 12.55 8.53 -0.59
CA PRO A 234 11.37 8.11 0.19
C PRO A 234 10.15 9.03 0.07
N ASP A 235 10.35 10.26 -0.42
CA ASP A 235 9.27 11.26 -0.60
C ASP A 235 8.64 11.21 -1.98
N PHE A 236 9.19 10.43 -2.91
CA PHE A 236 8.60 10.24 -4.23
C PHE A 236 7.26 9.52 -4.13
N LYS A 237 6.42 9.70 -5.12
CA LYS A 237 5.29 8.79 -5.31
C LYS A 237 5.82 7.47 -5.84
N HIS A 238 5.59 6.45 -5.07
CA HIS A 238 5.84 5.07 -5.42
C HIS A 238 4.52 4.41 -5.81
N PHE A 239 4.61 3.35 -6.59
CA PHE A 239 3.44 2.60 -7.05
C PHE A 239 3.52 1.17 -6.54
N ALA A 240 2.38 0.62 -6.18
CA ALA A 240 2.29 -0.76 -5.78
C ALA A 240 2.74 -1.65 -6.96
N SER A 241 3.80 -2.40 -6.75
CA SER A 241 4.36 -3.32 -7.75
C SER A 241 4.99 -4.52 -7.05
N THR A 242 4.89 -5.69 -7.68
CA THR A 242 5.39 -6.93 -7.09
C THR A 242 5.85 -7.83 -8.21
N ARG A 243 7.13 -7.76 -8.59
CA ARG A 243 7.72 -8.63 -9.61
C ARG A 243 8.10 -10.03 -9.09
N ILE A 244 7.80 -10.32 -7.83
CA ILE A 244 8.06 -11.63 -7.23
C ILE A 244 6.98 -12.62 -7.68
N LEU A 245 7.39 -13.87 -7.88
CA LEU A 245 6.47 -14.95 -8.27
C LEU A 245 5.31 -15.11 -7.27
N VAL A 246 5.58 -14.94 -5.98
CA VAL A 246 4.59 -15.09 -4.90
C VAL A 246 4.36 -13.76 -4.22
N THR A 247 3.13 -13.26 -4.24
CA THR A 247 2.71 -12.02 -3.57
C THR A 247 1.63 -12.29 -2.53
N GLU A 248 1.63 -11.52 -1.46
CA GLU A 248 0.55 -11.52 -0.46
C GLU A 248 -0.63 -10.63 -0.87
N ARG A 249 -0.48 -9.82 -1.91
CA ARG A 249 -1.52 -8.90 -2.38
C ARG A 249 -2.48 -9.54 -3.37
N SER A 250 -3.72 -9.05 -3.32
CA SER A 250 -4.70 -9.25 -4.38
C SER A 250 -4.22 -8.62 -5.69
N PHE A 251 -4.60 -9.22 -6.82
CA PHE A 251 -4.35 -8.66 -8.15
C PHE A 251 -5.21 -7.44 -8.50
N ASP A 252 -6.02 -6.91 -7.61
CA ASP A 252 -6.88 -5.73 -7.87
C ASP A 252 -6.11 -4.43 -7.90
N THR A 253 -4.99 -4.38 -7.18
CA THR A 253 -4.16 -3.19 -7.05
C THR A 253 -2.70 -3.50 -7.34
N GLY A 254 -2.00 -2.57 -7.97
CA GLY A 254 -0.58 -2.70 -8.24
C GLY A 254 -0.24 -3.46 -9.52
N PHE A 255 1.01 -3.41 -9.90
CA PHE A 255 1.58 -4.01 -11.10
C PHE A 255 2.26 -5.33 -10.75
N SER A 256 2.19 -6.33 -11.64
CA SER A 256 2.76 -7.66 -11.42
C SER A 256 4.09 -7.90 -12.14
N LEU A 257 4.43 -7.06 -13.13
CA LEU A 257 5.65 -7.18 -13.94
C LEU A 257 6.61 -6.01 -13.75
N LEU A 258 6.15 -4.94 -13.12
CA LEU A 258 6.93 -3.75 -12.93
C LEU A 258 7.90 -3.92 -11.75
N ASP A 259 9.15 -3.50 -11.95
CA ASP A 259 10.13 -3.44 -10.86
C ASP A 259 9.73 -2.41 -9.82
N ASN A 260 9.94 -2.73 -8.53
CA ASN A 260 9.37 -2.04 -7.39
C ASN A 260 9.59 -0.51 -7.40
N TYR A 261 10.73 -0.03 -7.92
CA TYR A 261 11.07 1.39 -7.88
C TYR A 261 11.12 2.05 -9.26
N ALA A 262 10.90 1.30 -10.36
CA ALA A 262 11.18 1.74 -11.72
C ALA A 262 10.40 3.00 -12.14
N LEU A 263 9.12 3.09 -11.77
CA LEU A 263 8.27 4.21 -12.14
C LEU A 263 8.07 5.24 -11.01
N SER A 264 8.82 5.14 -9.90
CA SER A 264 8.76 6.16 -8.84
C SER A 264 9.00 7.55 -9.40
N THR A 265 8.18 8.51 -8.98
CA THR A 265 8.16 9.86 -9.57
C THR A 265 7.97 10.96 -8.53
N ASN A 266 8.51 12.12 -8.82
CA ASN A 266 8.31 13.37 -8.09
C ASN A 266 7.55 14.42 -8.92
N THR A 267 6.83 13.99 -9.97
CA THR A 267 6.09 14.85 -10.90
C THR A 267 4.59 14.54 -10.84
N ARG A 268 3.88 14.72 -11.94
CA ARG A 268 2.46 14.40 -12.11
C ARG A 268 2.30 12.98 -12.61
N TRP A 269 1.26 12.30 -12.09
CA TRP A 269 0.91 10.95 -12.54
C TRP A 269 -0.59 10.71 -12.53
N THR A 270 -1.00 9.68 -13.27
CA THR A 270 -2.34 9.09 -13.21
C THR A 270 -2.20 7.60 -13.35
N GLN A 271 -2.86 6.85 -12.48
CA GLN A 271 -2.91 5.39 -12.48
C GLN A 271 -4.38 4.95 -12.51
N ALA A 272 -4.68 3.95 -13.33
CA ALA A 272 -5.99 3.32 -13.41
C ALA A 272 -5.82 1.80 -13.34
N ASN A 273 -6.69 1.15 -12.56
CA ASN A 273 -6.76 -0.30 -12.44
C ASN A 273 -8.21 -0.74 -12.63
N VAL A 274 -8.41 -1.81 -13.37
CA VAL A 274 -9.71 -2.46 -13.57
C VAL A 274 -9.51 -3.96 -13.46
N SER A 275 -10.33 -4.63 -12.65
CA SER A 275 -10.35 -6.08 -12.50
C SER A 275 -11.79 -6.58 -12.62
N TRP A 276 -12.03 -7.45 -13.58
CA TRP A 276 -13.34 -8.06 -13.79
C TRP A 276 -13.28 -9.54 -13.47
N TYR A 277 -14.04 -9.95 -12.49
CA TYR A 277 -14.16 -11.31 -11.99
C TYR A 277 -15.44 -11.96 -12.50
N THR A 278 -15.33 -13.17 -13.04
CA THR A 278 -16.47 -13.96 -13.51
C THR A 278 -16.08 -15.43 -13.63
N PRO A 279 -16.96 -16.38 -13.33
CA PRO A 279 -16.65 -17.80 -13.48
C PRO A 279 -16.77 -18.31 -14.92
N TYR A 280 -17.03 -17.44 -15.91
CA TYR A 280 -17.45 -17.85 -17.25
C TYR A 280 -16.63 -17.25 -18.40
N LEU A 281 -15.32 -17.10 -18.24
CA LEU A 281 -14.44 -16.57 -19.31
C LEU A 281 -13.96 -17.67 -20.24
N LEU A 282 -12.91 -18.37 -19.86
CA LEU A 282 -12.21 -19.34 -20.70
C LEU A 282 -12.43 -20.78 -20.24
N LEU A 283 -12.39 -21.03 -18.94
CA LEU A 283 -12.39 -22.39 -18.38
C LEU A 283 -13.71 -23.14 -18.61
N LYS A 284 -14.81 -22.43 -18.74
CA LYS A 284 -16.11 -23.04 -19.07
C LYS A 284 -16.13 -23.75 -20.43
N HIS A 285 -15.25 -23.32 -21.36
CA HIS A 285 -15.17 -23.88 -22.71
C HIS A 285 -14.29 -25.15 -22.77
N LEU A 286 -13.58 -25.44 -21.67
CA LEU A 286 -12.73 -26.62 -21.57
C LEU A 286 -13.51 -27.80 -20.96
N PRO A 287 -13.67 -28.94 -21.66
CA PRO A 287 -14.58 -29.99 -21.24
C PRO A 287 -14.25 -30.62 -19.88
N PHE A 288 -12.96 -30.59 -19.47
CA PHE A 288 -12.54 -31.12 -18.17
C PHE A 288 -12.78 -30.16 -17.01
N LEU A 289 -12.86 -28.86 -17.27
CA LEU A 289 -12.96 -27.79 -16.27
C LEU A 289 -14.33 -27.16 -16.20
N SER A 290 -15.18 -27.39 -17.22
CA SER A 290 -16.52 -26.80 -17.32
C SER A 290 -17.47 -27.17 -16.16
N ARG A 291 -17.20 -28.28 -15.46
CA ARG A 291 -17.99 -28.73 -14.30
C ARG A 291 -17.57 -28.09 -12.98
N LYS A 292 -16.45 -27.37 -12.95
CA LYS A 292 -15.94 -26.70 -11.75
C LYS A 292 -16.12 -25.21 -11.93
N ALA A 293 -16.70 -24.52 -10.94
CA ALA A 293 -16.74 -23.08 -10.91
C ALA A 293 -15.37 -22.57 -10.46
N PHE A 294 -14.60 -22.02 -11.40
CA PHE A 294 -13.37 -21.27 -11.12
C PHE A 294 -13.69 -19.79 -11.09
N ASP A 295 -13.07 -19.06 -10.18
CA ASP A 295 -13.13 -17.60 -10.16
C ASP A 295 -12.07 -17.03 -11.11
N GLU A 296 -12.46 -16.80 -12.37
CA GLU A 296 -11.58 -16.22 -13.39
C GLU A 296 -11.62 -14.70 -13.30
N ALA A 297 -10.53 -14.01 -13.66
CA ALA A 297 -10.54 -12.57 -13.76
C ALA A 297 -9.66 -12.05 -14.91
N LEU A 298 -10.10 -10.92 -15.48
CA LEU A 298 -9.32 -10.08 -16.37
C LEU A 298 -8.86 -8.83 -15.63
N HIS A 299 -7.61 -8.48 -15.80
CA HIS A 299 -6.99 -7.32 -15.19
C HIS A 299 -6.44 -6.38 -16.25
N LEU A 300 -6.72 -5.09 -16.11
CA LEU A 300 -6.13 -4.00 -16.89
C LEU A 300 -5.59 -2.95 -15.93
N ARG A 301 -4.32 -2.61 -16.07
CA ARG A 301 -3.66 -1.60 -15.26
C ARG A 301 -2.87 -0.68 -16.15
N SER A 302 -2.95 0.60 -15.88
CA SER A 302 -2.21 1.60 -16.67
C SER A 302 -1.70 2.70 -15.77
N ILE A 303 -0.51 3.19 -16.08
CA ILE A 303 0.09 4.34 -15.42
C ILE A 303 0.68 5.29 -16.47
N VAL A 304 0.39 6.56 -16.26
CA VAL A 304 0.91 7.67 -17.08
C VAL A 304 1.65 8.63 -16.13
N ILE A 305 2.91 8.87 -16.42
CA ILE A 305 3.75 9.80 -15.65
C ILE A 305 4.18 10.91 -16.61
N TYR A 306 4.11 12.16 -16.15
CA TYR A 306 4.54 13.31 -16.96
C TYR A 306 6.00 13.15 -17.41
N GLY A 307 6.23 13.29 -18.71
CA GLY A 307 7.55 13.16 -19.31
C GLY A 307 8.04 11.72 -19.53
N ARG A 308 7.20 10.70 -19.24
CA ARG A 308 7.52 9.29 -19.50
C ARG A 308 6.47 8.64 -20.41
N ARG A 309 6.83 7.52 -21.04
CA ARG A 309 5.88 6.73 -21.83
C ARG A 309 4.88 6.05 -20.90
N PRO A 310 3.59 5.96 -21.27
CA PRO A 310 2.61 5.18 -20.56
C PRO A 310 3.01 3.72 -20.46
N TYR A 311 2.84 3.13 -19.28
CA TYR A 311 3.02 1.70 -19.05
C TYR A 311 1.67 1.05 -18.77
N THR A 312 1.41 -0.10 -19.37
CA THR A 312 0.14 -0.82 -19.23
C THR A 312 0.39 -2.30 -19.06
N GLU A 313 -0.34 -2.93 -18.13
CA GLU A 313 -0.37 -4.39 -17.95
C GLU A 313 -1.77 -4.93 -18.22
N ILE A 314 -1.83 -6.04 -18.97
CA ILE A 314 -3.04 -6.84 -19.15
C ILE A 314 -2.80 -8.20 -18.53
N GLY A 315 -3.73 -8.68 -17.73
CA GLY A 315 -3.60 -9.95 -17.02
C GLY A 315 -4.86 -10.80 -17.10
N TYR A 316 -4.66 -12.09 -17.01
CA TYR A 316 -5.68 -13.10 -16.78
C TYR A 316 -5.31 -13.91 -15.56
N SER A 317 -6.26 -14.15 -14.66
CA SER A 317 -6.00 -14.93 -13.45
C SER A 317 -7.12 -15.92 -13.14
N ILE A 318 -6.74 -16.98 -12.44
CA ILE A 318 -7.63 -18.04 -11.98
C ILE A 318 -7.49 -18.16 -10.48
N GLY A 319 -8.62 -18.07 -9.77
CA GLY A 319 -8.72 -18.34 -8.34
C GLY A 319 -9.06 -19.79 -8.08
N PHE A 320 -8.32 -20.43 -7.17
CA PHE A 320 -8.57 -21.80 -6.73
C PHE A 320 -9.37 -21.86 -5.43
N SER A 321 -9.37 -20.77 -4.72
CA SER A 321 -10.15 -20.50 -3.50
C SER A 321 -10.17 -19.01 -3.30
N ASP A 322 -10.89 -18.52 -2.31
CA ASP A 322 -10.86 -17.10 -1.92
C ASP A 322 -9.46 -16.63 -1.48
N ARG A 323 -8.51 -17.56 -1.30
CA ARG A 323 -7.18 -17.31 -0.72
C ARG A 323 -6.01 -17.49 -1.69
N ALA A 324 -6.19 -18.11 -2.85
CA ALA A 324 -5.09 -18.38 -3.77
C ALA A 324 -5.49 -18.10 -5.22
N ARG A 325 -4.66 -17.35 -5.92
CA ARG A 325 -4.88 -16.93 -7.30
C ARG A 325 -3.60 -16.99 -8.09
N ILE A 326 -3.61 -17.64 -9.25
CA ILE A 326 -2.51 -17.61 -10.21
C ILE A 326 -2.88 -16.73 -11.40
N GLY A 327 -1.96 -15.89 -11.84
CA GLY A 327 -2.20 -14.96 -12.94
C GLY A 327 -1.04 -14.94 -13.92
N VAL A 328 -1.37 -14.71 -15.19
CA VAL A 328 -0.43 -14.44 -16.27
C VAL A 328 -0.64 -13.01 -16.71
N PHE A 329 0.43 -12.23 -16.79
CA PHE A 329 0.40 -10.82 -17.12
C PHE A 329 1.31 -10.51 -18.30
N ALA A 330 0.92 -9.56 -19.13
CA ALA A 330 1.71 -9.00 -20.23
C ALA A 330 1.83 -7.49 -20.04
N GLY A 331 3.06 -6.98 -20.06
CA GLY A 331 3.40 -5.58 -19.90
C GLY A 331 3.70 -4.90 -21.23
N PHE A 332 3.30 -3.66 -21.38
CA PHE A 332 3.46 -2.84 -22.60
C PHE A 332 3.95 -1.42 -22.26
N ASP A 333 4.98 -0.96 -22.97
CA ASP A 333 5.40 0.45 -23.00
C ASP A 333 4.70 1.15 -24.15
N CYS A 334 3.68 1.96 -23.90
CA CYS A 334 2.68 2.37 -24.87
C CYS A 334 1.97 1.13 -25.46
N LEU A 335 2.19 0.86 -26.76
CA LEU A 335 1.66 -0.31 -27.46
C LEU A 335 2.75 -1.36 -27.77
N LYS A 336 4.00 -1.10 -27.34
CA LYS A 336 5.11 -2.02 -27.59
C LYS A 336 5.17 -3.03 -26.45
N PHE A 337 5.16 -4.32 -26.80
CA PHE A 337 5.34 -5.41 -25.84
C PHE A 337 6.67 -5.23 -25.08
N HIS A 338 6.59 -5.34 -23.76
CA HIS A 338 7.72 -5.19 -22.83
C HIS A 338 8.12 -6.54 -22.23
N SER A 339 7.19 -7.21 -21.56
CA SER A 339 7.47 -8.45 -20.82
C SER A 339 6.20 -9.26 -20.61
N VAL A 340 6.39 -10.54 -20.27
CA VAL A 340 5.33 -11.45 -19.80
C VAL A 340 5.82 -12.16 -18.56
N GLY A 341 4.92 -12.46 -17.64
CA GLY A 341 5.25 -13.18 -16.43
C GLY A 341 4.05 -13.81 -15.76
N VAL A 342 4.35 -14.69 -14.82
CA VAL A 342 3.37 -15.41 -13.99
C VAL A 342 3.52 -14.92 -12.56
N SER A 343 2.40 -14.75 -11.87
CA SER A 343 2.38 -14.35 -10.46
C SER A 343 1.35 -15.20 -9.70
N LEU A 344 1.68 -15.54 -8.47
CA LEU A 344 0.84 -16.27 -7.52
C LEU A 344 0.49 -15.34 -6.36
N SER A 345 -0.79 -15.03 -6.20
CA SER A 345 -1.31 -14.29 -5.06
C SER A 345 -1.76 -15.27 -3.99
N LEU A 346 -1.19 -15.13 -2.80
CA LEU A 346 -1.54 -15.86 -1.59
C LEU A 346 -1.80 -14.85 -0.48
N PRO A 347 -3.01 -14.27 -0.37
CA PRO A 347 -3.32 -13.37 0.75
C PRO A 347 -3.18 -14.15 2.06
N LEU A 348 -2.10 -13.91 2.77
CA LEU A 348 -1.78 -14.57 4.05
C LEU A 348 -2.55 -13.91 5.20
N SER A 349 -3.85 -13.74 5.08
CA SER A 349 -4.71 -13.39 6.23
C SER A 349 -4.75 -14.48 7.33
N LEU A 350 -3.92 -15.51 7.19
CA LEU A 350 -3.79 -16.61 8.14
C LEU A 350 -3.08 -16.23 9.44
N PHE A 351 -2.46 -15.05 9.52
CA PHE A 351 -1.70 -14.63 10.70
C PHE A 351 -2.21 -13.34 11.37
N ASP A 352 -3.25 -12.70 10.82
CA ASP A 352 -3.82 -11.46 11.37
C ASP A 352 -5.06 -11.67 12.26
N ASP A 353 -5.50 -12.90 12.47
CA ASP A 353 -6.60 -13.25 13.39
C ASP A 353 -6.05 -13.80 14.74
N GLN A 354 -5.24 -13.00 15.44
CA GLN A 354 -5.04 -13.17 16.88
C GLN A 354 -4.96 -11.82 17.58
#